data_b69b4043d46695a9d35983e8753b6202
#
_entry.id   b69b4043d46695a9d35983e8753b6202
#
_cell.length_a   1.000
_cell.length_b   1.000
_cell.length_c   1.000
_cell.angle_alpha   90.00
_cell.angle_beta   90.00
_cell.angle_gamma   90.00
#
_symmetry.space_group_name_H-M   'P 1'
#
loop_
_entity.id
_entity.type
_entity.pdbx_description
1 polymer ?
#
loop_
_entity_poly.entity_id
_entity_poly.type
_entity_poly.pdbx_seq_one_letter_code
_entity_poly.pdbx_strand_id
1 'polypeptide(L)'
;MSTNFNFIDHFDSIDESQFNKLIRKEDAPFIQYSFLRALENSRCVGKDLGWTPKHLIESNENIISGFLPIYIKNNSHGEFVFDHSWSYALNRTGRSYYPKLLTAIPFTPCETRKIITESDSNGYVKKVINFMEEKNIETWHILYPDSNLKELLRNNNFLERFGYKFIWMNKEYKEFDDYLNIFKSRQRKNIKSERKKIYDMNITFQIKESDSLTIQDWDDFFKFYKNTYEERLQRPYLNIEFFKEVHKFRDTLKPVIFFALHKDQRIAGSLCFIGNDTLYGRHWGSTYNIDSLHFETCFYQGIEFCISKKIKYFDPGVQGEHKIRRGFEPVSYTHLTLPTKVRV
;
A
#
# COMPACT_ATOMS: atom_id res chain seq x y z
N MET A 1 -27.58 23.44 -3.42
CA MET A 1 -26.93 23.01 -2.15
C MET A 1 -25.48 23.48 -2.19
N SER A 2 -25.01 24.17 -1.15
CA SER A 2 -23.64 24.67 -1.16
C SER A 2 -22.70 23.59 -0.66
N THR A 3 -21.86 23.07 -1.54
CA THR A 3 -20.78 22.14 -1.20
C THR A 3 -19.73 22.87 -0.37
N ASN A 4 -19.42 22.36 0.80
CA ASN A 4 -18.40 22.90 1.69
C ASN A 4 -17.17 21.98 1.72
N PHE A 5 -15.96 22.60 1.66
CA PHE A 5 -14.69 21.90 1.72
C PHE A 5 -13.90 22.33 2.94
N ASN A 6 -13.53 21.37 3.80
CA ASN A 6 -12.77 21.63 5.02
C ASN A 6 -11.54 20.73 5.13
N PHE A 7 -10.41 21.32 5.57
CA PHE A 7 -9.24 20.53 5.92
C PHE A 7 -9.31 20.06 7.37
N ILE A 8 -9.01 18.80 7.58
CA ILE A 8 -8.96 18.17 8.90
C ILE A 8 -7.57 17.61 9.19
N ASP A 9 -7.18 17.65 10.46
CA ASP A 9 -5.86 17.25 10.94
C ASP A 9 -5.82 15.83 11.55
N HIS A 10 -7.00 15.22 11.74
CA HIS A 10 -7.16 13.89 12.31
C HIS A 10 -8.35 13.18 11.72
N PHE A 11 -8.16 11.89 11.46
CA PHE A 11 -9.20 11.05 10.89
C PHE A 11 -10.34 10.76 11.87
N ASP A 12 -10.08 10.82 13.18
CA ASP A 12 -11.10 10.66 14.24
C ASP A 12 -12.22 11.72 14.20
N SER A 13 -12.04 12.82 13.47
CA SER A 13 -13.10 13.82 13.25
C SER A 13 -14.15 13.39 12.22
N ILE A 14 -13.94 12.26 11.54
CA ILE A 14 -14.81 11.70 10.50
C ILE A 14 -15.74 10.67 11.14
N ASP A 15 -17.05 10.80 10.86
CA ASP A 15 -18.02 9.77 11.22
C ASP A 15 -17.83 8.52 10.35
N GLU A 16 -17.58 7.38 10.99
CA GLU A 16 -17.32 6.11 10.31
C GLU A 16 -18.47 5.67 9.42
N SER A 17 -19.71 5.84 9.88
CA SER A 17 -20.90 5.39 9.14
C SER A 17 -21.12 6.20 7.87
N GLN A 18 -20.82 7.50 7.91
CA GLN A 18 -20.89 8.37 6.74
C GLN A 18 -19.76 8.05 5.74
N PHE A 19 -18.53 7.89 6.25
CA PHE A 19 -17.38 7.57 5.41
C PHE A 19 -17.57 6.23 4.68
N ASN A 20 -18.03 5.20 5.38
CA ASN A 20 -18.22 3.86 4.81
C ASN A 20 -19.25 3.83 3.67
N LYS A 21 -20.20 4.79 3.63
CA LYS A 21 -21.15 4.93 2.49
C LYS A 21 -20.48 5.41 1.20
N LEU A 22 -19.32 6.06 1.29
CA LEU A 22 -18.55 6.53 0.14
C LEU A 22 -17.64 5.44 -0.45
N ILE A 23 -17.38 4.38 0.31
CA ILE A 23 -16.49 3.30 -0.10
C ILE A 23 -17.23 2.34 -1.01
N ARG A 24 -16.59 1.99 -2.12
CA ARG A 24 -17.08 1.03 -3.10
C ARG A 24 -16.45 -0.34 -2.88
N LYS A 25 -17.12 -1.38 -3.36
CA LYS A 25 -16.64 -2.76 -3.25
C LYS A 25 -15.29 -2.98 -3.93
N GLU A 26 -15.03 -2.27 -5.02
CA GLU A 26 -13.79 -2.33 -5.80
C GLU A 26 -12.63 -1.55 -5.18
N ASP A 27 -12.89 -0.72 -4.18
CA ASP A 27 -11.82 0.02 -3.49
C ASP A 27 -10.88 -0.94 -2.75
N ALA A 28 -9.59 -0.62 -2.80
CA ALA A 28 -8.60 -1.39 -2.05
C ALA A 28 -8.84 -1.26 -0.54
N PRO A 29 -8.50 -2.28 0.27
CA PRO A 29 -8.71 -2.25 1.72
C PRO A 29 -7.99 -1.08 2.41
N PHE A 30 -7.00 -0.50 1.78
CA PHE A 30 -6.14 0.55 2.35
C PHE A 30 -6.76 1.96 2.34
N ILE A 31 -7.81 2.20 1.57
CA ILE A 31 -8.57 3.46 1.59
C ILE A 31 -9.79 3.38 2.53
N GLN A 32 -10.04 2.24 3.13
CA GLN A 32 -11.10 2.03 4.12
C GLN A 32 -10.88 2.90 5.37
N TYR A 33 -11.97 3.34 5.99
CA TYR A 33 -11.95 4.07 7.26
C TYR A 33 -11.05 3.42 8.30
N SER A 34 -11.25 2.13 8.51
CA SER A 34 -10.54 1.32 9.49
C SER A 34 -9.02 1.29 9.28
N PHE A 35 -8.54 1.28 8.03
CA PHE A 35 -7.11 1.26 7.74
C PHE A 35 -6.46 2.63 7.98
N LEU A 36 -7.06 3.71 7.48
CA LEU A 36 -6.54 5.06 7.65
C LEU A 36 -6.55 5.47 9.14
N ARG A 37 -7.63 5.16 9.83
CA ARG A 37 -7.73 5.37 11.27
C ARG A 37 -6.69 4.57 12.05
N ALA A 38 -6.44 3.31 11.68
CA ALA A 38 -5.41 2.49 12.33
C ALA A 38 -4.01 3.11 12.23
N LEU A 39 -3.66 3.72 11.10
CA LEU A 39 -2.38 4.42 10.93
C LEU A 39 -2.24 5.62 11.87
N GLU A 40 -3.28 6.42 12.05
CA GLU A 40 -3.24 7.59 12.92
C GLU A 40 -3.34 7.22 14.40
N ASN A 41 -4.25 6.36 14.79
CA ASN A 41 -4.45 5.95 16.19
C ASN A 41 -3.22 5.24 16.76
N SER A 42 -2.53 4.46 15.92
CA SER A 42 -1.28 3.81 16.31
C SER A 42 -0.07 4.75 16.30
N ARG A 43 -0.26 6.02 15.89
CA ARG A 43 0.83 6.99 15.71
C ARG A 43 1.92 6.51 14.75
N CYS A 44 1.56 5.71 13.73
CA CYS A 44 2.46 5.37 12.64
C CYS A 44 2.62 6.52 11.64
N VAL A 45 1.68 7.46 11.63
CA VAL A 45 1.76 8.74 10.93
C VAL A 45 1.65 9.89 11.94
N GLY A 46 2.19 11.04 11.60
CA GLY A 46 2.21 12.22 12.47
C GLY A 46 3.34 13.17 12.11
N LYS A 47 3.33 14.36 12.72
CA LYS A 47 4.31 15.42 12.45
C LYS A 47 5.75 14.97 12.70
N ASP A 48 6.00 14.26 13.78
CA ASP A 48 7.35 13.82 14.17
C ASP A 48 7.93 12.76 13.22
N LEU A 49 7.05 12.06 12.48
CA LEU A 49 7.42 11.09 11.45
C LEU A 49 7.45 11.68 10.04
N GLY A 50 7.15 12.96 9.91
CA GLY A 50 7.08 13.67 8.64
C GLY A 50 5.88 13.26 7.76
N TRP A 51 4.81 12.75 8.38
CA TRP A 51 3.53 12.44 7.76
C TRP A 51 2.40 13.17 8.51
N THR A 52 2.32 14.49 8.39
CA THR A 52 1.29 15.28 9.10
C THR A 52 -0.03 15.20 8.33
N PRO A 53 -1.09 14.59 8.88
CA PRO A 53 -2.39 14.53 8.22
C PRO A 53 -2.93 15.94 7.95
N LYS A 54 -3.55 16.14 6.80
CA LYS A 54 -4.23 17.36 6.38
C LYS A 54 -5.27 17.01 5.33
N HIS A 55 -6.19 16.11 5.70
CA HIS A 55 -7.17 15.56 4.77
C HIS A 55 -8.19 16.60 4.35
N LEU A 56 -8.66 16.52 3.12
CA LEU A 56 -9.73 17.37 2.61
C LEU A 56 -11.04 16.59 2.59
N ILE A 57 -12.03 17.07 3.33
CA ILE A 57 -13.40 16.55 3.31
C ILE A 57 -14.32 17.48 2.54
N GLU A 58 -15.22 16.88 1.80
CA GLU A 58 -16.37 17.53 1.19
C GLU A 58 -17.62 17.19 2.02
N SER A 59 -18.46 18.18 2.30
CA SER A 59 -19.70 17.97 3.03
C SER A 59 -20.83 18.82 2.50
N ASN A 60 -22.04 18.27 2.57
CA ASN A 60 -23.30 18.95 2.30
C ASN A 60 -24.18 18.85 3.56
N GLU A 61 -24.58 20.00 4.11
CA GLU A 61 -25.43 20.04 5.31
C GLU A 61 -24.91 19.15 6.48
N ASN A 62 -23.59 19.20 6.72
CA ASN A 62 -22.86 18.39 7.71
C ASN A 62 -22.81 16.86 7.43
N ILE A 63 -23.26 16.43 6.25
CA ILE A 63 -23.08 15.05 5.80
C ILE A 63 -21.85 14.98 4.90
N ILE A 64 -20.93 14.08 5.22
CA ILE A 64 -19.72 13.88 4.42
C ILE A 64 -20.12 13.29 3.07
N SER A 65 -19.77 14.00 1.98
CA SER A 65 -20.03 13.61 0.61
C SER A 65 -18.76 13.28 -0.17
N GLY A 66 -17.58 13.53 0.44
CA GLY A 66 -16.33 13.14 -0.18
C GLY A 66 -15.10 13.35 0.69
N PHE A 67 -14.00 12.75 0.25
CA PHE A 67 -12.73 12.67 0.99
C PHE A 67 -11.53 12.61 0.04
N LEU A 68 -10.43 13.25 0.45
CA LEU A 68 -9.13 13.16 -0.20
C LEU A 68 -8.04 13.06 0.88
N PRO A 69 -7.27 11.95 0.95
CA PRO A 69 -6.15 11.84 1.87
C PRO A 69 -5.01 12.76 1.44
N ILE A 70 -4.62 13.67 2.32
CA ILE A 70 -3.49 14.57 2.12
C ILE A 70 -2.62 14.54 3.37
N TYR A 71 -1.30 14.54 3.13
CA TYR A 71 -0.29 14.67 4.17
C TYR A 71 0.67 15.81 3.82
N ILE A 72 1.06 16.58 4.82
CA ILE A 72 2.21 17.50 4.73
C ILE A 72 3.44 16.69 5.05
N LYS A 73 4.37 16.61 4.10
CA LYS A 73 5.58 15.78 4.18
C LYS A 73 6.83 16.63 4.37
N ASN A 74 7.63 16.27 5.38
CA ASN A 74 8.93 16.89 5.65
C ASN A 74 10.12 16.00 5.20
N ASN A 75 9.84 14.81 4.69
CA ASN A 75 10.79 13.85 4.14
C ASN A 75 10.06 12.91 3.17
N SER A 76 10.77 12.06 2.42
CA SER A 76 10.16 11.08 1.51
C SER A 76 10.17 9.64 2.06
N HIS A 77 10.37 9.45 3.37
CA HIS A 77 10.30 8.12 3.97
C HIS A 77 8.89 7.52 3.89
N GLY A 78 8.83 6.24 3.52
CA GLY A 78 7.58 5.46 3.47
C GLY A 78 6.69 5.71 2.25
N GLU A 79 7.15 6.50 1.27
CA GLU A 79 6.43 6.77 0.02
C GLU A 79 6.64 5.67 -1.04
N PHE A 80 7.75 4.93 -0.94
CA PHE A 80 8.23 3.95 -1.93
C PHE A 80 8.41 4.54 -3.33
N VAL A 81 8.68 5.85 -3.38
CA VAL A 81 9.04 6.61 -4.57
C VAL A 81 10.37 7.30 -4.33
N PHE A 82 11.31 7.12 -5.26
CA PHE A 82 12.63 7.71 -5.15
C PHE A 82 12.63 9.08 -5.85
N ASP A 83 12.53 10.15 -5.06
CA ASP A 83 12.47 11.54 -5.52
C ASP A 83 13.70 12.39 -5.11
N HIS A 84 14.78 11.74 -4.68
CA HIS A 84 16.00 12.42 -4.25
C HIS A 84 16.60 13.35 -5.33
N SER A 85 16.53 12.94 -6.61
CA SER A 85 17.00 13.75 -7.73
C SER A 85 16.16 15.02 -7.91
N TRP A 86 14.86 14.96 -7.64
CA TRP A 86 13.95 16.11 -7.71
C TRP A 86 14.22 17.09 -6.56
N SER A 87 14.36 16.57 -5.36
CA SER A 87 14.74 17.37 -4.19
C SER A 87 16.07 18.07 -4.42
N TYR A 88 17.08 17.37 -4.93
CA TYR A 88 18.37 17.94 -5.26
C TYR A 88 18.27 19.02 -6.35
N ALA A 89 17.54 18.76 -7.44
CA ALA A 89 17.39 19.72 -8.52
C ALA A 89 16.68 21.00 -8.07
N LEU A 90 15.61 20.89 -7.27
CA LEU A 90 14.88 22.04 -6.77
C LEU A 90 15.73 22.87 -5.81
N ASN A 91 16.46 22.22 -4.88
CA ASN A 91 17.35 22.91 -3.95
C ASN A 91 18.46 23.70 -4.66
N ARG A 92 18.94 23.25 -5.81
CA ARG A 92 19.92 23.99 -6.63
C ARG A 92 19.37 25.30 -7.21
N THR A 93 18.06 25.45 -7.31
CA THR A 93 17.42 26.72 -7.75
C THR A 93 17.14 27.68 -6.59
N GLY A 94 17.62 27.37 -5.38
CA GLY A 94 17.34 28.15 -4.17
C GLY A 94 15.93 27.96 -3.60
N ARG A 95 15.17 26.97 -4.09
CA ARG A 95 13.82 26.64 -3.64
C ARG A 95 13.83 25.43 -2.72
N SER A 96 12.92 25.40 -1.75
CA SER A 96 12.80 24.26 -0.82
C SER A 96 11.87 23.20 -1.37
N TYR A 97 12.33 21.94 -1.38
CA TYR A 97 11.51 20.79 -1.74
C TYR A 97 10.51 20.41 -0.65
N TYR A 98 10.86 20.64 0.60
CA TYR A 98 10.01 20.40 1.77
C TYR A 98 9.64 21.69 2.47
N PRO A 99 8.43 21.78 3.07
CA PRO A 99 7.40 20.75 3.06
C PRO A 99 6.74 20.60 1.69
N LYS A 100 6.29 19.38 1.34
CA LYS A 100 5.48 19.09 0.16
C LYS A 100 4.13 18.53 0.56
N LEU A 101 3.10 18.66 -0.29
CA LEU A 101 1.87 17.90 -0.13
C LEU A 101 2.00 16.54 -0.78
N LEU A 102 1.39 15.56 -0.15
CA LEU A 102 1.33 14.19 -0.65
C LEU A 102 -0.08 13.62 -0.53
N THR A 103 -0.63 13.15 -1.63
CA THR A 103 -1.81 12.30 -1.68
C THR A 103 -1.37 10.87 -1.94
N ALA A 104 -1.41 10.05 -0.91
CA ALA A 104 -1.02 8.64 -0.93
C ALA A 104 -1.64 7.89 0.24
N ILE A 105 -1.62 6.56 0.20
CA ILE A 105 -1.85 5.74 1.39
C ILE A 105 -0.47 5.51 2.04
N PRO A 106 -0.26 5.90 3.29
CA PRO A 106 1.03 5.75 3.95
C PRO A 106 1.52 4.30 3.94
N PHE A 107 2.79 4.11 3.66
CA PHE A 107 3.50 2.82 3.65
C PHE A 107 2.90 1.75 2.72
N THR A 108 2.00 2.16 1.80
CA THR A 108 1.19 1.23 1.00
C THR A 108 1.16 1.67 -0.46
N PRO A 109 2.08 1.13 -1.31
CA PRO A 109 2.15 1.45 -2.72
C PRO A 109 1.03 0.72 -3.49
N CYS A 110 -0.18 1.26 -3.44
CA CYS A 110 -1.39 0.66 -4.01
C CYS A 110 -2.13 1.65 -4.90
N GLU A 111 -2.44 1.21 -6.11
CA GLU A 111 -3.34 1.94 -6.99
C GLU A 111 -4.78 1.78 -6.48
N THR A 112 -5.41 2.88 -6.13
CA THR A 112 -6.81 2.95 -5.65
C THR A 112 -7.31 4.36 -5.81
N ARG A 113 -8.64 4.56 -5.75
CA ARG A 113 -9.22 5.91 -5.67
C ARG A 113 -8.57 6.69 -4.53
N LYS A 114 -8.23 7.95 -4.79
CA LYS A 114 -7.75 8.88 -3.76
C LYS A 114 -8.76 10.00 -3.54
N ILE A 115 -9.45 10.45 -4.57
CA ILE A 115 -10.65 11.30 -4.41
C ILE A 115 -11.85 10.37 -4.33
N ILE A 116 -12.46 10.33 -3.16
CA ILE A 116 -13.65 9.52 -2.89
C ILE A 116 -14.82 10.49 -2.87
N THR A 117 -15.56 10.59 -3.96
CA THR A 117 -16.73 11.44 -4.09
C THR A 117 -17.61 10.96 -5.24
N GLU A 118 -18.86 11.35 -5.22
CA GLU A 118 -19.78 11.28 -6.36
C GLU A 118 -19.96 12.65 -7.05
N SER A 119 -19.35 13.70 -6.49
CA SER A 119 -19.37 15.07 -7.02
C SER A 119 -18.25 15.32 -8.03
N ASP A 120 -18.17 16.55 -8.57
CA ASP A 120 -17.07 16.97 -9.45
C ASP A 120 -15.74 17.04 -8.70
N SER A 121 -14.80 16.20 -9.10
CA SER A 121 -13.46 16.12 -8.50
C SER A 121 -12.58 17.34 -8.76
N ASN A 122 -12.91 18.23 -9.69
CA ASN A 122 -12.16 19.47 -9.94
C ASN A 122 -12.19 20.42 -8.74
N GLY A 123 -13.27 20.38 -7.93
CA GLY A 123 -13.36 21.13 -6.69
C GLY A 123 -12.22 20.85 -5.73
N TYR A 124 -11.84 19.57 -5.59
CA TYR A 124 -10.73 19.14 -4.76
C TYR A 124 -9.39 19.72 -5.22
N VAL A 125 -9.12 19.64 -6.53
CA VAL A 125 -7.88 20.17 -7.10
C VAL A 125 -7.74 21.66 -6.83
N LYS A 126 -8.80 22.45 -7.07
CA LYS A 126 -8.81 23.90 -6.82
C LYS A 126 -8.57 24.21 -5.33
N LYS A 127 -9.23 23.50 -4.42
CA LYS A 127 -9.07 23.71 -2.98
C LYS A 127 -7.67 23.40 -2.48
N VAL A 128 -7.05 22.33 -3.00
CA VAL A 128 -5.67 21.98 -2.62
C VAL A 128 -4.69 23.02 -3.18
N ILE A 129 -4.86 23.51 -4.42
CA ILE A 129 -4.01 24.55 -5.00
C ILE A 129 -4.07 25.82 -4.15
N ASN A 130 -5.27 26.29 -3.79
CA ASN A 130 -5.43 27.46 -2.93
C ASN A 130 -4.73 27.27 -1.57
N PHE A 131 -4.88 26.09 -0.96
CA PHE A 131 -4.19 25.77 0.29
C PHE A 131 -2.66 25.80 0.15
N MET A 132 -2.13 25.28 -0.96
CA MET A 132 -0.69 25.34 -1.23
C MET A 132 -0.19 26.78 -1.35
N GLU A 133 -0.93 27.65 -2.03
CA GLU A 133 -0.61 29.08 -2.15
C GLU A 133 -0.62 29.76 -0.78
N GLU A 134 -1.68 29.58 0.01
CA GLU A 134 -1.80 30.15 1.37
C GLU A 134 -0.66 29.69 2.30
N LYS A 135 -0.24 28.42 2.20
CA LYS A 135 0.81 27.83 3.03
C LYS A 135 2.21 27.92 2.43
N ASN A 136 2.34 28.50 1.24
CA ASN A 136 3.60 28.62 0.49
C ASN A 136 4.29 27.24 0.30
N ILE A 137 3.50 26.22 -0.04
CA ILE A 137 3.97 24.87 -0.36
C ILE A 137 4.20 24.76 -1.86
N GLU A 138 5.40 24.34 -2.26
CA GLU A 138 5.85 24.39 -3.66
C GLU A 138 5.34 23.25 -4.52
N THR A 139 5.08 22.06 -3.95
CA THR A 139 4.73 20.90 -4.73
C THR A 139 3.65 20.04 -4.07
N TRP A 140 2.81 19.44 -4.90
CA TRP A 140 1.85 18.42 -4.52
C TRP A 140 2.09 17.16 -5.35
N HIS A 141 2.35 16.04 -4.67
CA HIS A 141 2.59 14.73 -5.25
C HIS A 141 1.39 13.82 -5.04
N ILE A 142 0.97 13.12 -6.09
CA ILE A 142 -0.09 12.12 -6.02
C ILE A 142 0.49 10.78 -6.45
N LEU A 143 0.51 9.79 -5.55
CA LEU A 143 1.10 8.49 -5.78
C LEU A 143 0.02 7.44 -6.05
N TYR A 144 0.27 6.60 -7.05
CA TYR A 144 -0.61 5.48 -7.43
C TYR A 144 -2.09 5.88 -7.59
N PRO A 145 -2.41 6.95 -8.34
CA PRO A 145 -3.78 7.32 -8.64
C PRO A 145 -4.45 6.26 -9.53
N ASP A 146 -5.75 6.12 -9.41
CA ASP A 146 -6.58 5.36 -10.35
C ASP A 146 -6.69 6.10 -11.71
N SER A 147 -7.30 5.44 -12.71
CA SER A 147 -7.40 5.97 -14.07
C SER A 147 -8.16 7.30 -14.15
N ASN A 148 -9.26 7.44 -13.40
CA ASN A 148 -10.07 8.65 -13.41
C ASN A 148 -9.30 9.84 -12.83
N LEU A 149 -8.59 9.63 -11.73
CA LEU A 149 -7.77 10.67 -11.14
C LEU A 149 -6.58 11.02 -12.03
N LYS A 150 -5.96 10.06 -12.73
CA LYS A 150 -4.89 10.35 -13.72
C LYS A 150 -5.37 11.30 -14.80
N GLU A 151 -6.55 11.05 -15.36
CA GLU A 151 -7.13 11.91 -16.41
C GLU A 151 -7.42 13.31 -15.88
N LEU A 152 -8.07 13.42 -14.72
CA LEU A 152 -8.32 14.69 -14.06
C LEU A 152 -7.04 15.52 -13.87
N LEU A 153 -5.97 14.90 -13.38
CA LEU A 153 -4.72 15.56 -13.07
C LEU A 153 -3.97 16.00 -14.33
N ARG A 154 -4.02 15.20 -15.42
CA ARG A 154 -3.49 15.61 -16.75
C ARG A 154 -4.16 16.87 -17.24
N ASN A 155 -5.49 16.94 -17.13
CA ASN A 155 -6.28 18.11 -17.53
C ASN A 155 -5.98 19.36 -16.68
N ASN A 156 -5.39 19.17 -15.48
CA ASN A 156 -4.95 20.22 -14.59
C ASN A 156 -3.42 20.47 -14.64
N ASN A 157 -2.74 20.08 -15.72
CA ASN A 157 -1.32 20.32 -15.99
C ASN A 157 -0.35 19.69 -14.97
N PHE A 158 -0.70 18.58 -14.36
CA PHE A 158 0.23 17.81 -13.54
C PHE A 158 1.28 17.11 -14.41
N LEU A 159 2.53 17.15 -13.96
CA LEU A 159 3.63 16.43 -14.60
C LEU A 159 3.54 14.94 -14.24
N GLU A 160 3.57 14.10 -15.24
CA GLU A 160 3.41 12.66 -15.10
C GLU A 160 4.77 11.95 -15.09
N ARG A 161 4.95 11.05 -14.15
CA ARG A 161 6.10 10.17 -14.04
C ARG A 161 5.64 8.74 -14.04
N PHE A 162 6.25 7.91 -14.89
CA PHE A 162 5.93 6.50 -15.01
C PHE A 162 6.93 5.64 -14.23
N GLY A 163 6.40 4.60 -13.63
CA GLY A 163 7.14 3.48 -13.09
C GLY A 163 6.45 2.18 -13.46
N TYR A 164 7.00 1.06 -13.04
CA TYR A 164 6.37 -0.24 -13.23
C TYR A 164 6.45 -1.05 -11.94
N LYS A 165 5.42 -1.84 -11.71
CA LYS A 165 5.30 -2.84 -10.65
C LYS A 165 4.99 -4.18 -11.30
N PHE A 166 4.97 -5.22 -10.52
CA PHE A 166 4.76 -6.57 -11.02
C PHE A 166 3.51 -7.14 -10.38
N ILE A 167 2.57 -7.60 -11.20
CA ILE A 167 1.30 -8.21 -10.78
C ILE A 167 1.25 -9.63 -11.32
N TRP A 168 0.86 -10.57 -10.49
CA TRP A 168 0.51 -11.90 -10.97
C TRP A 168 -0.98 -11.96 -11.28
N MET A 169 -1.32 -12.60 -12.40
CA MET A 169 -2.69 -12.78 -12.87
C MET A 169 -3.05 -14.26 -12.88
N ASN A 170 -4.16 -14.60 -12.25
CA ASN A 170 -4.73 -15.93 -12.34
C ASN A 170 -5.36 -16.12 -13.71
N LYS A 171 -4.79 -17.01 -14.52
CA LYS A 171 -5.30 -17.38 -15.85
C LYS A 171 -6.20 -18.63 -15.77
N GLU A 172 -7.04 -18.68 -14.73
CA GLU A 172 -7.96 -19.78 -14.44
C GLU A 172 -7.24 -21.11 -14.14
N TYR A 173 -6.07 -21.03 -13.51
CA TYR A 173 -5.34 -22.20 -13.06
C TYR A 173 -6.18 -22.99 -12.05
N LYS A 174 -6.19 -24.32 -12.18
CA LYS A 174 -6.88 -25.23 -11.25
C LYS A 174 -5.99 -25.59 -10.07
N GLU A 175 -4.71 -25.72 -10.34
CA GLU A 175 -3.68 -26.09 -9.36
C GLU A 175 -2.35 -25.40 -9.68
N PHE A 176 -1.40 -25.49 -8.76
CA PHE A 176 -0.09 -24.86 -8.91
C PHE A 176 0.73 -25.43 -10.09
N ASP A 177 0.54 -26.71 -10.42
CA ASP A 177 1.22 -27.32 -11.57
C ASP A 177 0.73 -26.74 -12.92
N ASP A 178 -0.55 -26.33 -13.03
CA ASP A 178 -1.04 -25.60 -14.21
C ASP A 178 -0.29 -24.28 -14.39
N TYR A 179 -0.11 -23.54 -13.28
CA TYR A 179 0.70 -22.33 -13.31
C TYR A 179 2.17 -22.62 -13.69
N LEU A 180 2.75 -23.74 -13.22
CA LEU A 180 4.12 -24.11 -13.59
C LEU A 180 4.26 -24.41 -15.08
N ASN A 181 3.20 -24.86 -15.76
CA ASN A 181 3.24 -25.22 -17.16
C ASN A 181 3.42 -24.02 -18.12
N ILE A 182 3.18 -22.79 -17.67
CA ILE A 182 3.46 -21.59 -18.49
C ILE A 182 4.96 -21.31 -18.66
N PHE A 183 5.82 -21.89 -17.83
CA PHE A 183 7.24 -21.61 -17.83
C PHE A 183 8.03 -22.55 -18.74
N LYS A 184 9.13 -22.02 -19.30
CA LYS A 184 10.16 -22.85 -19.97
C LYS A 184 10.78 -23.82 -18.95
N SER A 185 11.24 -24.97 -19.43
CA SER A 185 11.76 -26.07 -18.59
C SER A 185 12.79 -25.63 -17.53
N ARG A 186 13.72 -24.73 -17.90
CA ARG A 186 14.75 -24.23 -16.98
C ARG A 186 14.14 -23.45 -15.83
N GLN A 187 13.18 -22.57 -16.13
CA GLN A 187 12.54 -21.73 -15.11
C GLN A 187 11.64 -22.55 -14.18
N ARG A 188 10.88 -23.49 -14.75
CA ARG A 188 10.07 -24.45 -13.98
C ARG A 188 10.92 -25.28 -13.02
N LYS A 189 12.10 -25.76 -13.49
CA LYS A 189 13.06 -26.46 -12.62
C LYS A 189 13.56 -25.58 -11.47
N ASN A 190 13.83 -24.30 -11.73
CA ASN A 190 14.28 -23.36 -10.71
C ASN A 190 13.21 -23.17 -9.62
N ILE A 191 11.95 -22.93 -10.02
CA ILE A 191 10.83 -22.79 -9.07
C ILE A 191 10.67 -24.06 -8.24
N LYS A 192 10.65 -25.24 -8.87
CA LYS A 192 10.57 -26.53 -8.15
C LYS A 192 11.76 -26.74 -7.21
N SER A 193 12.96 -26.31 -7.60
CA SER A 193 14.16 -26.40 -6.76
C SER A 193 14.11 -25.45 -5.55
N GLU A 194 13.63 -24.21 -5.73
CA GLU A 194 13.44 -23.24 -4.64
C GLU A 194 12.45 -23.81 -3.60
N ARG A 195 11.31 -24.31 -4.05
CA ARG A 195 10.31 -24.95 -3.18
C ARG A 195 10.85 -26.19 -2.49
N LYS A 196 11.52 -27.08 -3.25
CA LYS A 196 12.10 -28.30 -2.71
C LYS A 196 13.07 -28.05 -1.55
N LYS A 197 13.94 -27.03 -1.66
CA LYS A 197 14.87 -26.65 -0.58
C LYS A 197 14.14 -26.38 0.73
N ILE A 198 13.00 -25.71 0.67
CA ILE A 198 12.21 -25.38 1.86
C ILE A 198 11.56 -26.62 2.46
N TYR A 199 10.96 -27.47 1.62
CA TYR A 199 10.32 -28.72 2.09
C TYR A 199 11.32 -29.77 2.58
N ASP A 200 12.52 -29.86 1.95
CA ASP A 200 13.60 -30.75 2.44
C ASP A 200 14.12 -30.35 3.84
N MET A 201 13.94 -29.08 4.24
CA MET A 201 14.22 -28.60 5.60
C MET A 201 13.06 -28.87 6.58
N ASN A 202 12.01 -29.59 6.19
CA ASN A 202 10.79 -29.81 6.97
C ASN A 202 10.12 -28.49 7.41
N ILE A 203 10.19 -27.45 6.57
CA ILE A 203 9.43 -26.21 6.79
C ILE A 203 8.04 -26.42 6.23
N THR A 204 7.03 -26.14 7.05
CA THR A 204 5.61 -26.21 6.71
C THR A 204 4.98 -24.82 6.73
N PHE A 205 3.76 -24.70 6.21
CA PHE A 205 3.08 -23.40 6.14
C PHE A 205 1.70 -23.46 6.82
N GLN A 206 1.39 -22.40 7.58
CA GLN A 206 0.10 -22.17 8.19
C GLN A 206 -0.47 -20.87 7.64
N ILE A 207 -1.65 -20.93 7.04
CA ILE A 207 -2.36 -19.76 6.54
C ILE A 207 -3.44 -19.41 7.56
N LYS A 208 -3.41 -18.15 8.02
CA LYS A 208 -4.38 -17.56 8.92
C LYS A 208 -5.15 -16.47 8.22
N GLU A 209 -6.44 -16.68 8.01
CA GLU A 209 -7.36 -15.69 7.45
C GLU A 209 -8.00 -14.87 8.59
N SER A 210 -8.62 -13.73 8.26
CA SER A 210 -9.12 -12.72 9.19
C SER A 210 -9.83 -13.25 10.43
N ASP A 211 -10.79 -14.14 10.28
CA ASP A 211 -11.60 -14.74 11.36
C ASP A 211 -10.81 -15.70 12.26
N SER A 212 -9.76 -16.31 11.73
CA SER A 212 -8.88 -17.24 12.46
C SER A 212 -7.68 -16.54 13.13
N LEU A 213 -7.46 -15.25 12.87
CA LEU A 213 -6.36 -14.49 13.44
C LEU A 213 -6.60 -14.15 14.92
N THR A 214 -5.61 -14.41 15.75
CA THR A 214 -5.56 -14.07 17.17
C THR A 214 -4.57 -12.95 17.44
N ILE A 215 -4.63 -12.32 18.60
CA ILE A 215 -3.63 -11.32 19.02
C ILE A 215 -2.22 -11.90 19.02
N GLN A 216 -2.07 -13.18 19.44
CA GLN A 216 -0.77 -13.85 19.41
C GLN A 216 -0.20 -13.98 17.99
N ASP A 217 -1.04 -14.20 16.97
CA ASP A 217 -0.59 -14.24 15.57
C ASP A 217 0.02 -12.89 15.14
N TRP A 218 -0.55 -11.77 15.62
CA TRP A 218 -0.03 -10.43 15.35
C TRP A 218 1.28 -10.16 16.10
N ASP A 219 1.39 -10.61 17.35
CA ASP A 219 2.63 -10.47 18.14
C ASP A 219 3.77 -11.25 17.48
N ASP A 220 3.50 -12.48 17.01
CA ASP A 220 4.50 -13.30 16.30
C ASP A 220 4.89 -12.66 14.96
N PHE A 221 3.90 -12.20 14.17
CA PHE A 221 4.18 -11.53 12.91
C PHE A 221 5.00 -10.25 13.12
N PHE A 222 4.66 -9.44 14.13
CA PHE A 222 5.37 -8.20 14.41
C PHE A 222 6.84 -8.43 14.76
N LYS A 223 7.17 -9.51 15.48
CA LYS A 223 8.57 -9.87 15.75
C LYS A 223 9.35 -10.07 14.46
N PHE A 224 8.80 -10.80 13.50
CA PHE A 224 9.44 -11.03 12.21
C PHE A 224 9.55 -9.74 11.39
N TYR A 225 8.48 -8.97 11.33
CA TYR A 225 8.45 -7.69 10.63
C TYR A 225 9.50 -6.72 11.16
N LYS A 226 9.58 -6.57 12.48
CA LYS A 226 10.55 -5.72 13.17
C LYS A 226 11.99 -6.15 12.86
N ASN A 227 12.27 -7.45 12.93
CA ASN A 227 13.59 -7.99 12.65
C ASN A 227 14.11 -7.60 11.26
N THR A 228 13.25 -7.61 10.23
CA THR A 228 13.62 -7.22 8.86
C THR A 228 14.14 -5.77 8.76
N TYR A 229 13.66 -4.87 9.62
CA TYR A 229 14.16 -3.50 9.69
C TYR A 229 15.42 -3.38 10.56
N GLU A 230 15.46 -4.06 11.70
CA GLU A 230 16.58 -4.03 12.62
C GLU A 230 17.87 -4.58 11.99
N GLU A 231 17.77 -5.64 11.16
CA GLU A 231 18.89 -6.15 10.35
C GLU A 231 19.49 -5.10 9.40
N ARG A 232 18.69 -4.09 9.02
CA ARG A 232 19.11 -2.98 8.16
C ARG A 232 19.41 -1.69 8.93
N LEU A 233 19.46 -1.74 10.26
CA LEU A 233 19.62 -0.58 11.14
C LEU A 233 18.55 0.50 10.89
N GLN A 234 17.33 0.08 10.57
CA GLN A 234 16.19 0.95 10.31
C GLN A 234 15.09 0.74 11.35
N ARG A 235 14.26 1.76 11.53
CA ARG A 235 13.04 1.63 12.33
C ARG A 235 11.89 1.14 11.46
N PRO A 236 11.05 0.20 11.95
CA PRO A 236 9.82 -0.17 11.27
C PRO A 236 8.90 1.04 11.07
N TYR A 237 8.24 1.13 9.92
CA TYR A 237 7.23 2.17 9.69
C TYR A 237 5.97 1.94 10.53
N LEU A 238 5.61 0.69 10.78
CA LEU A 238 4.45 0.29 11.54
C LEU A 238 4.87 -0.29 12.90
N ASN A 239 4.07 -0.06 13.92
CA ASN A 239 4.27 -0.58 15.27
C ASN A 239 3.21 -1.66 15.60
N ILE A 240 3.35 -2.29 16.76
CA ILE A 240 2.42 -3.36 17.18
C ILE A 240 0.99 -2.85 17.36
N GLU A 241 0.80 -1.58 17.76
CA GLU A 241 -0.54 -1.02 17.96
C GLU A 241 -1.29 -0.89 16.63
N PHE A 242 -0.58 -0.60 15.52
CA PHE A 242 -1.20 -0.64 14.19
C PHE A 242 -1.76 -2.04 13.88
N PHE A 243 -1.00 -3.09 14.12
CA PHE A 243 -1.46 -4.46 13.85
C PHE A 243 -2.62 -4.87 14.78
N LYS A 244 -2.63 -4.40 16.03
CA LYS A 244 -3.79 -4.57 16.93
C LYS A 244 -5.02 -3.82 16.45
N GLU A 245 -4.86 -2.61 15.92
CA GLU A 245 -5.99 -1.88 15.28
C GLU A 245 -6.50 -2.64 14.05
N VAL A 246 -5.61 -3.13 13.17
CA VAL A 246 -6.01 -3.97 12.03
C VAL A 246 -6.76 -5.22 12.50
N HIS A 247 -6.35 -5.83 13.61
CA HIS A 247 -7.06 -6.98 14.19
C HIS A 247 -8.51 -6.64 14.59
N LYS A 248 -8.76 -5.46 15.17
CA LYS A 248 -10.12 -5.02 15.53
C LYS A 248 -11.05 -4.95 14.32
N PHE A 249 -10.50 -4.55 13.17
CA PHE A 249 -11.23 -4.38 11.91
C PHE A 249 -10.95 -5.49 10.89
N ARG A 250 -10.53 -6.66 11.33
CA ARG A 250 -10.10 -7.76 10.45
C ARG A 250 -11.20 -8.23 9.49
N ASP A 251 -12.47 -8.14 9.91
CA ASP A 251 -13.60 -8.54 9.06
C ASP A 251 -13.79 -7.61 7.84
N THR A 252 -13.45 -6.33 8.00
CA THR A 252 -13.49 -5.34 6.93
C THR A 252 -12.21 -5.36 6.09
N LEU A 253 -11.05 -5.38 6.75
CA LEU A 253 -9.74 -5.28 6.11
C LEU A 253 -9.24 -6.60 5.49
N LYS A 254 -9.79 -7.73 5.94
CA LYS A 254 -9.51 -9.09 5.45
C LYS A 254 -8.02 -9.41 5.37
N PRO A 255 -7.25 -9.26 6.48
CA PRO A 255 -5.86 -9.66 6.51
C PRO A 255 -5.69 -11.17 6.39
N VAL A 256 -4.60 -11.59 5.76
CA VAL A 256 -4.15 -12.98 5.67
C VAL A 256 -2.68 -13.03 6.02
N ILE A 257 -2.30 -13.91 6.95
CA ILE A 257 -0.90 -14.13 7.30
C ILE A 257 -0.50 -15.55 6.91
N PHE A 258 0.58 -15.64 6.13
CA PHE A 258 1.24 -16.89 5.78
C PHE A 258 2.42 -17.06 6.73
N PHE A 259 2.33 -18.00 7.69
CA PHE A 259 3.42 -18.34 8.59
C PHE A 259 4.20 -19.53 8.05
N ALA A 260 5.53 -19.42 8.07
CA ALA A 260 6.42 -20.56 7.88
C ALA A 260 6.80 -21.15 9.25
N LEU A 261 6.71 -22.47 9.39
CA LEU A 261 6.99 -23.20 10.63
C LEU A 261 8.14 -24.19 10.40
N HIS A 262 9.05 -24.24 11.36
CA HIS A 262 10.08 -25.28 11.45
C HIS A 262 10.00 -25.91 12.84
N LYS A 263 9.82 -27.24 12.91
CA LYS A 263 9.60 -27.97 14.17
C LYS A 263 8.49 -27.32 15.02
N ASP A 264 7.35 -27.05 14.39
CA ASP A 264 6.15 -26.43 14.98
C ASP A 264 6.36 -25.00 15.54
N GLN A 265 7.53 -24.41 15.35
CA GLN A 265 7.80 -23.03 15.71
C GLN A 265 7.69 -22.12 14.48
N ARG A 266 6.99 -21.02 14.61
CA ARG A 266 6.92 -19.98 13.58
C ARG A 266 8.28 -19.30 13.44
N ILE A 267 8.80 -19.27 12.22
CA ILE A 267 10.12 -18.70 11.91
C ILE A 267 10.05 -17.51 10.96
N ALA A 268 8.94 -17.34 10.26
CA ALA A 268 8.73 -16.23 9.33
C ALA A 268 7.23 -16.00 9.11
N GLY A 269 6.90 -14.80 8.57
CA GLY A 269 5.53 -14.46 8.21
C GLY A 269 5.44 -13.46 7.06
N SER A 270 4.41 -13.61 6.22
CA SER A 270 4.03 -12.67 5.18
C SER A 270 2.61 -12.21 5.42
N LEU A 271 2.40 -10.90 5.54
CA LEU A 271 1.09 -10.28 5.70
C LEU A 271 0.56 -9.80 4.36
N CYS A 272 -0.61 -10.27 4.03
CA CYS A 272 -1.40 -9.86 2.88
C CYS A 272 -2.77 -9.32 3.32
N PHE A 273 -3.45 -8.65 2.40
CA PHE A 273 -4.84 -8.21 2.55
C PHE A 273 -5.65 -8.63 1.33
N ILE A 274 -6.90 -9.03 1.52
CA ILE A 274 -7.79 -9.38 0.42
C ILE A 274 -8.67 -8.19 0.07
N GLY A 275 -8.55 -7.72 -1.18
CA GLY A 275 -9.52 -6.80 -1.79
C GLY A 275 -10.63 -7.55 -2.51
N ASN A 276 -11.34 -6.89 -3.42
CA ASN A 276 -12.43 -7.51 -4.17
C ASN A 276 -11.97 -8.74 -4.97
N ASP A 277 -10.94 -8.57 -5.79
CA ASP A 277 -10.39 -9.60 -6.68
C ASP A 277 -8.86 -9.70 -6.61
N THR A 278 -8.24 -9.07 -5.60
CA THR A 278 -6.79 -8.92 -5.49
C THR A 278 -6.30 -9.31 -4.10
N LEU A 279 -5.25 -10.13 -4.05
CA LEU A 279 -4.44 -10.35 -2.87
C LEU A 279 -3.31 -9.32 -2.86
N TYR A 280 -3.22 -8.53 -1.80
CA TYR A 280 -2.20 -7.49 -1.64
C TYR A 280 -1.14 -7.93 -0.64
N GLY A 281 0.02 -8.39 -1.11
CA GLY A 281 1.18 -8.66 -0.26
C GLY A 281 1.87 -7.36 0.16
N ARG A 282 2.06 -7.16 1.46
CA ARG A 282 2.54 -5.87 1.98
C ARG A 282 3.76 -5.97 2.87
N HIS A 283 3.77 -6.86 3.82
CA HIS A 283 4.85 -6.95 4.80
C HIS A 283 5.37 -8.37 4.94
N TRP A 284 6.65 -8.47 5.20
CA TRP A 284 7.37 -9.73 5.38
C TRP A 284 8.39 -9.60 6.50
N GLY A 285 8.65 -10.69 7.16
CA GLY A 285 9.78 -10.82 8.05
C GLY A 285 10.08 -12.26 8.43
N SER A 286 11.29 -12.48 8.93
CA SER A 286 11.76 -13.78 9.39
C SER A 286 12.75 -13.66 10.53
N THR A 287 12.89 -14.73 11.32
CA THR A 287 13.92 -14.83 12.34
C THR A 287 15.27 -15.26 11.74
N TYR A 288 15.22 -16.04 10.66
CA TYR A 288 16.42 -16.64 10.07
C TYR A 288 16.54 -16.29 8.59
N ASN A 289 17.77 -16.06 8.13
CA ASN A 289 18.06 -15.91 6.71
C ASN A 289 18.21 -17.29 6.05
N ILE A 290 17.11 -17.84 5.56
CA ILE A 290 17.06 -19.13 4.87
C ILE A 290 16.85 -18.88 3.37
N ASP A 291 17.73 -19.45 2.54
CA ASP A 291 17.63 -19.33 1.08
C ASP A 291 16.27 -19.80 0.59
N SER A 292 15.64 -19.01 -0.27
CA SER A 292 14.33 -19.26 -0.88
C SER A 292 13.11 -19.15 0.07
N LEU A 293 13.28 -18.98 1.39
CA LEU A 293 12.15 -18.86 2.33
C LEU A 293 11.25 -17.67 2.01
N HIS A 294 11.87 -16.52 1.70
CA HIS A 294 11.11 -15.33 1.26
C HIS A 294 10.25 -15.62 0.03
N PHE A 295 10.80 -16.32 -0.96
CA PHE A 295 10.08 -16.61 -2.20
C PHE A 295 8.93 -17.58 -1.97
N GLU A 296 9.16 -18.62 -1.18
CA GLU A 296 8.11 -19.56 -0.84
C GLU A 296 6.97 -18.86 -0.08
N THR A 297 7.30 -18.16 1.00
CA THR A 297 6.29 -17.57 1.89
C THR A 297 5.55 -16.39 1.25
N CYS A 298 6.28 -15.50 0.53
CA CYS A 298 5.69 -14.27 -0.02
C CYS A 298 5.08 -14.44 -1.40
N PHE A 299 5.54 -15.42 -2.20
CA PHE A 299 5.05 -15.54 -3.57
C PHE A 299 4.36 -16.88 -3.83
N TYR A 300 5.02 -18.03 -3.59
CA TYR A 300 4.43 -19.30 -3.99
C TYR A 300 3.21 -19.66 -3.14
N GLN A 301 3.25 -19.43 -1.83
CA GLN A 301 2.09 -19.62 -0.97
C GLN A 301 0.95 -18.66 -1.33
N GLY A 302 1.28 -17.39 -1.66
CA GLY A 302 0.29 -16.41 -2.12
C GLY A 302 -0.35 -16.80 -3.47
N ILE A 303 0.43 -17.33 -4.40
CA ILE A 303 -0.07 -17.83 -5.70
C ILE A 303 -0.99 -19.03 -5.51
N GLU A 304 -0.59 -20.03 -4.71
CA GLU A 304 -1.43 -21.19 -4.39
C GLU A 304 -2.74 -20.76 -3.72
N PHE A 305 -2.67 -19.81 -2.79
CA PHE A 305 -3.84 -19.24 -2.16
C PHE A 305 -4.76 -18.56 -3.17
N CYS A 306 -4.22 -17.74 -4.08
CA CYS A 306 -5.00 -17.09 -5.13
C CYS A 306 -5.67 -18.12 -6.06
N ILE A 307 -4.97 -19.19 -6.42
CA ILE A 307 -5.54 -20.28 -7.24
C ILE A 307 -6.70 -20.95 -6.50
N SER A 308 -6.49 -21.35 -5.24
CA SER A 308 -7.50 -22.07 -4.43
C SER A 308 -8.75 -21.23 -4.15
N LYS A 309 -8.58 -19.92 -3.92
CA LYS A 309 -9.66 -18.97 -3.65
C LYS A 309 -10.24 -18.31 -4.91
N LYS A 310 -9.71 -18.62 -6.10
CA LYS A 310 -10.06 -17.99 -7.38
C LYS A 310 -9.90 -16.48 -7.37
N ILE A 311 -8.90 -15.98 -6.65
CA ILE A 311 -8.53 -14.57 -6.65
C ILE A 311 -7.82 -14.25 -7.98
N LYS A 312 -8.23 -13.16 -8.63
CA LYS A 312 -7.81 -12.84 -9.99
C LYS A 312 -6.41 -12.24 -10.06
N TYR A 313 -6.06 -11.40 -9.11
CA TYR A 313 -4.78 -10.69 -9.09
C TYR A 313 -4.03 -10.91 -7.80
N PHE A 314 -2.70 -10.89 -7.89
CA PHE A 314 -1.82 -10.79 -6.73
C PHE A 314 -0.85 -9.63 -6.93
N ASP A 315 -0.96 -8.62 -6.08
CA ASP A 315 -0.07 -7.46 -6.00
C ASP A 315 0.92 -7.63 -4.83
N PRO A 316 2.18 -8.05 -5.09
CA PRO A 316 3.18 -8.30 -4.05
C PRO A 316 4.00 -7.06 -3.69
N GLY A 317 3.50 -5.85 -4.00
CA GLY A 317 4.22 -4.59 -3.85
C GLY A 317 5.10 -4.24 -5.06
N VAL A 318 5.71 -3.02 -5.02
CA VAL A 318 6.35 -2.42 -6.21
C VAL A 318 7.75 -2.93 -6.52
N GLN A 319 8.56 -3.32 -5.53
CA GLN A 319 9.98 -3.62 -5.72
C GLN A 319 10.25 -5.06 -6.15
N GLY A 320 11.33 -5.27 -6.93
CA GLY A 320 11.95 -6.56 -7.18
C GLY A 320 11.66 -7.20 -8.54
N GLU A 321 12.60 -7.05 -9.49
CA GLU A 321 12.56 -7.69 -10.82
C GLU A 321 12.60 -9.22 -10.76
N HIS A 322 13.05 -9.80 -9.65
CA HIS A 322 13.02 -11.24 -9.42
C HIS A 322 11.61 -11.84 -9.52
N LYS A 323 10.55 -11.01 -9.40
CA LYS A 323 9.15 -11.38 -9.59
C LYS A 323 8.85 -11.84 -11.01
N ILE A 324 9.52 -11.27 -12.03
CA ILE A 324 9.36 -11.67 -13.44
C ILE A 324 9.67 -13.17 -13.62
N ARG A 325 10.71 -13.65 -12.96
CA ARG A 325 11.09 -15.07 -13.03
C ARG A 325 10.07 -16.00 -12.36
N ARG A 326 9.11 -15.43 -11.64
CA ARG A 326 8.01 -16.12 -10.93
C ARG A 326 6.65 -15.77 -11.52
N GLY A 327 6.62 -15.39 -12.81
CA GLY A 327 5.39 -15.19 -13.57
C GLY A 327 4.56 -13.96 -13.22
N PHE A 328 5.15 -13.01 -12.47
CA PHE A 328 4.54 -11.70 -12.33
C PHE A 328 4.85 -10.86 -13.58
N GLU A 329 3.84 -10.21 -14.10
CA GLU A 329 3.92 -9.40 -15.30
C GLU A 329 4.12 -7.91 -14.95
N PRO A 330 4.95 -7.17 -15.71
CA PRO A 330 5.13 -5.75 -15.47
C PRO A 330 3.85 -4.97 -15.83
N VAL A 331 3.41 -4.11 -14.92
CA VAL A 331 2.29 -3.19 -15.11
C VAL A 331 2.75 -1.78 -14.82
N SER A 332 2.47 -0.85 -15.72
CA SER A 332 2.78 0.56 -15.52
C SER A 332 1.95 1.15 -14.40
N TYR A 333 2.57 1.96 -13.56
CA TYR A 333 1.88 2.85 -12.63
C TYR A 333 2.38 4.28 -12.81
N THR A 334 1.61 5.23 -12.32
CA THR A 334 1.87 6.64 -12.50
C THR A 334 2.01 7.35 -11.16
N HIS A 335 2.89 8.34 -11.12
CA HIS A 335 2.92 9.40 -10.12
C HIS A 335 2.70 10.72 -10.83
N LEU A 336 1.94 11.62 -10.23
CA LEU A 336 1.73 12.95 -10.76
C LEU A 336 2.23 13.98 -9.76
N THR A 337 2.78 15.08 -10.29
CA THR A 337 3.33 16.17 -9.48
C THR A 337 2.87 17.48 -10.07
N LEU A 338 2.31 18.35 -9.24
CA LEU A 338 2.03 19.74 -9.58
C LEU A 338 3.09 20.63 -8.93
N PRO A 339 3.97 21.28 -9.70
CA PRO A 339 4.76 22.41 -9.21
C PRO A 339 3.92 23.69 -9.25
N THR A 340 3.80 24.42 -8.13
CA THR A 340 2.96 25.64 -8.06
C THR A 340 3.55 26.85 -8.78
N LYS A 341 4.83 26.82 -9.12
CA LYS A 341 5.49 27.94 -9.82
C LYS A 341 6.41 27.42 -10.92
N VAL A 342 5.83 27.09 -12.07
CA VAL A 342 6.57 27.19 -13.33
C VAL A 342 6.53 28.65 -13.75
N ARG A 343 7.38 29.51 -13.18
CA ARG A 343 7.74 30.74 -13.84
C ARG A 343 8.79 30.38 -14.88
N VAL A 344 8.38 30.36 -16.12
CA VAL A 344 9.27 30.46 -17.29
C VAL A 344 9.99 31.80 -17.24
#